data_1e489cd2e12936d62854d26e20ea2c34
#
_entry.id   1e489cd2e12936d62854d26e20ea2c34
#
_cell.length_a   1.000
_cell.length_b   1.000
_cell.length_c   1.000
_cell.angle_alpha   90.00
_cell.angle_beta   90.00
_cell.angle_gamma   90.00
#
_symmetry.space_group_name_H-M   'P 1'
#
loop_
_entity.id
_entity.type
_entity.pdbx_description
1 polymer ?
#
loop_
_entity_poly.entity_id
_entity_poly.type
_entity_poly.pdbx_seq_one_letter_code
_entity_poly.pdbx_strand_id
1 'polypeptide(L)'
;MDHTTERMERVVEELTRQFGKRLRGWMEEIRETDAMTLDKLEDSVRGGMQSLGKEALQGLVDMVGTGKSTEPVGCPKCGKKIAFVRYQRKWVQTLLGAIRPERAYYHCAECRQGHVPLDHQLGLGSDSLSGELEQALCLLVARMPLEETADTLQRLLRVEVDDNTVQRAALRVGSELAARQERRAERAWQASKPP
;
A
#
# COMPACT_ATOMS: atom_id res chain seq x y z
N MET A 1 -8.29 19.83 -24.12
CA MET A 1 -7.41 18.85 -23.44
C MET A 1 -8.29 18.03 -22.51
N ASP A 2 -8.06 16.72 -22.44
CA ASP A 2 -8.85 15.85 -21.55
C ASP A 2 -8.50 16.17 -20.09
N HIS A 3 -9.52 16.23 -19.23
CA HIS A 3 -9.38 16.51 -17.80
C HIS A 3 -8.36 15.59 -17.09
N THR A 4 -8.14 14.40 -17.64
CA THR A 4 -7.15 13.43 -17.19
C THR A 4 -5.72 13.91 -17.49
N THR A 5 -5.47 14.45 -18.68
CA THR A 5 -4.16 14.97 -19.09
C THR A 5 -3.74 16.16 -18.24
N GLU A 6 -4.63 17.11 -17.99
CA GLU A 6 -4.36 18.27 -17.12
C GLU A 6 -4.03 17.86 -15.66
N ARG A 7 -4.66 16.77 -15.20
CA ARG A 7 -4.39 16.24 -13.86
C ARG A 7 -3.03 15.55 -13.80
N MET A 8 -2.64 14.83 -14.86
CA MET A 8 -1.32 14.22 -14.99
C MET A 8 -0.23 15.29 -14.99
N GLU A 9 -0.37 16.31 -15.81
CA GLU A 9 0.59 17.41 -15.89
C GLU A 9 0.80 18.10 -14.54
N ARG A 10 -0.28 18.39 -13.81
CA ARG A 10 -0.18 18.95 -12.44
C ARG A 10 0.60 18.08 -11.47
N VAL A 11 0.41 16.76 -11.52
CA VAL A 11 1.15 15.82 -10.65
C VAL A 11 2.63 15.82 -11.03
N VAL A 12 2.96 15.79 -12.34
CA VAL A 12 4.34 15.84 -12.82
C VAL A 12 5.02 17.14 -12.43
N GLU A 13 4.38 18.28 -12.63
CA GLU A 13 4.90 19.60 -12.26
C GLU A 13 5.19 19.69 -10.75
N GLU A 14 4.24 19.25 -9.92
CA GLU A 14 4.40 19.29 -8.47
C GLU A 14 5.54 18.39 -7.99
N LEU A 15 5.64 17.15 -8.49
CA LEU A 15 6.73 16.24 -8.14
C LEU A 15 8.09 16.76 -8.63
N THR A 16 8.15 17.34 -9.81
CA THR A 16 9.36 17.96 -10.36
C THR A 16 9.81 19.15 -9.50
N ARG A 17 8.87 20.00 -9.12
CA ARG A 17 9.13 21.13 -8.22
C ARG A 17 9.67 20.67 -6.87
N GLN A 18 9.07 19.65 -6.29
CA GLN A 18 9.48 19.11 -5.00
C GLN A 18 10.86 18.44 -5.09
N PHE A 19 11.12 17.65 -6.12
CA PHE A 19 12.44 17.07 -6.33
C PHE A 19 13.51 18.15 -6.48
N GLY A 20 13.24 19.19 -7.28
CA GLY A 20 14.16 20.31 -7.44
C GLY A 20 14.43 21.08 -6.13
N LYS A 21 13.40 21.22 -5.27
CA LYS A 21 13.56 21.80 -3.93
C LYS A 21 14.46 20.95 -3.04
N ARG A 22 14.26 19.62 -3.01
CA ARG A 22 15.07 18.70 -2.21
C ARG A 22 16.53 18.70 -2.69
N LEU A 23 16.74 18.66 -4.00
CA LEU A 23 18.07 18.68 -4.58
C LEU A 23 18.84 19.94 -4.18
N ARG A 24 18.20 21.11 -4.26
CA ARG A 24 18.80 22.37 -3.78
C ARG A 24 19.11 22.32 -2.29
N GLY A 25 18.22 21.79 -1.45
CA GLY A 25 18.47 21.62 -0.02
C GLY A 25 19.69 20.75 0.27
N TRP A 26 19.87 19.63 -0.43
CA TRP A 26 21.08 18.80 -0.27
C TRP A 26 22.34 19.52 -0.71
N MET A 27 22.28 20.31 -1.77
CA MET A 27 23.45 21.10 -2.23
C MET A 27 23.81 22.21 -1.23
N GLU A 28 22.82 22.83 -0.58
CA GLU A 28 23.01 23.81 0.49
C GLU A 28 23.63 23.15 1.73
N GLU A 29 23.10 21.99 2.14
CA GLU A 29 23.61 21.19 3.27
C GLU A 29 25.11 20.84 3.09
N ILE A 30 25.51 20.44 1.87
CA ILE A 30 26.93 20.19 1.54
C ILE A 30 27.80 21.47 1.71
N ARG A 31 27.27 22.63 1.33
CA ARG A 31 28.00 23.90 1.42
C ARG A 31 28.17 24.41 2.85
N GLU A 32 27.21 24.11 3.71
CA GLU A 32 27.17 24.61 5.09
C GLU A 32 27.84 23.68 6.10
N THR A 33 28.15 22.44 5.70
CA THR A 33 28.69 21.42 6.61
C THR A 33 30.19 21.17 6.33
N ASP A 34 31.04 21.55 7.25
CA ASP A 34 32.51 21.36 7.14
C ASP A 34 32.95 19.89 7.16
N ALA A 35 32.09 18.98 7.64
CA ALA A 35 32.39 17.55 7.77
C ALA A 35 31.25 16.68 7.19
N MET A 36 30.99 16.87 5.89
CA MET A 36 30.04 16.03 5.18
C MET A 36 30.66 14.64 4.91
N THR A 37 29.97 13.59 5.35
CA THR A 37 30.36 12.19 5.07
C THR A 37 29.42 11.57 4.05
N LEU A 38 29.87 10.51 3.36
CA LEU A 38 29.03 9.77 2.42
C LEU A 38 27.76 9.22 3.11
N ASP A 39 27.89 8.73 4.34
CA ASP A 39 26.75 8.19 5.11
C ASP A 39 25.69 9.26 5.38
N LYS A 40 26.08 10.49 5.71
CA LYS A 40 25.13 11.61 5.88
C LYS A 40 24.42 11.97 4.59
N LEU A 41 25.17 12.03 3.48
CA LEU A 41 24.60 12.30 2.16
C LEU A 41 23.62 11.20 1.74
N GLU A 42 24.02 9.95 1.92
CA GLU A 42 23.16 8.81 1.62
C GLU A 42 21.88 8.85 2.46
N ASP A 43 21.99 9.14 3.75
CA ASP A 43 20.85 9.23 4.66
C ASP A 43 19.88 10.34 4.25
N SER A 44 20.36 11.54 3.96
CA SER A 44 19.59 12.68 3.48
C SER A 44 18.88 12.35 2.15
N VAL A 45 19.59 11.77 1.18
CA VAL A 45 19.03 11.41 -0.12
C VAL A 45 17.98 10.32 0.03
N ARG A 46 18.25 9.25 0.78
CA ARG A 46 17.28 8.15 1.03
C ARG A 46 16.00 8.69 1.65
N GLY A 47 16.09 9.50 2.70
CA GLY A 47 14.93 10.09 3.36
C GLY A 47 14.11 10.99 2.43
N GLY A 48 14.79 11.84 1.67
CA GLY A 48 14.15 12.72 0.70
C GLY A 48 13.48 11.98 -0.45
N MET A 49 14.13 10.95 -0.99
CA MET A 49 13.57 10.13 -2.07
C MET A 49 12.38 9.28 -1.59
N GLN A 50 12.43 8.76 -0.37
CA GLN A 50 11.29 8.04 0.20
C GLN A 50 10.07 8.94 0.39
N SER A 51 10.27 10.16 0.91
CA SER A 51 9.19 11.13 1.02
C SER A 51 8.61 11.50 -0.34
N LEU A 52 9.46 11.74 -1.35
CA LEU A 52 9.02 12.01 -2.72
C LEU A 52 8.27 10.83 -3.32
N GLY A 53 8.76 9.60 -3.10
CA GLY A 53 8.10 8.37 -3.55
C GLY A 53 6.71 8.19 -2.93
N LYS A 54 6.56 8.50 -1.63
CA LYS A 54 5.25 8.50 -0.96
C LYS A 54 4.28 9.51 -1.60
N GLU A 55 4.74 10.73 -1.85
CA GLU A 55 3.92 11.77 -2.48
C GLU A 55 3.54 11.40 -3.92
N ALA A 56 4.47 10.81 -4.68
CA ALA A 56 4.19 10.29 -6.01
C ALA A 56 3.14 9.17 -5.96
N LEU A 57 3.29 8.20 -5.05
CA LEU A 57 2.33 7.11 -4.89
C LEU A 57 0.94 7.64 -4.52
N GLN A 58 0.85 8.59 -3.57
CA GLN A 58 -0.42 9.23 -3.22
C GLN A 58 -1.05 9.91 -4.44
N GLY A 59 -0.28 10.70 -5.19
CA GLY A 59 -0.75 11.39 -6.40
C GLY A 59 -1.25 10.43 -7.47
N LEU A 60 -0.54 9.33 -7.71
CA LEU A 60 -0.94 8.29 -8.66
C LEU A 60 -2.23 7.57 -8.22
N VAL A 61 -2.34 7.24 -6.94
CA VAL A 61 -3.56 6.64 -6.36
C VAL A 61 -4.75 7.61 -6.47
N ASP A 62 -4.54 8.89 -6.19
CA ASP A 62 -5.58 9.91 -6.35
C ASP A 62 -6.00 10.07 -7.82
N MET A 63 -5.09 9.83 -8.78
CA MET A 63 -5.41 9.81 -10.22
C MET A 63 -6.27 8.62 -10.63
N VAL A 64 -6.12 7.45 -10.00
CA VAL A 64 -7.02 6.30 -10.21
C VAL A 64 -8.45 6.68 -9.83
N GLY A 65 -8.60 7.62 -8.89
CA GLY A 65 -9.89 8.16 -8.46
C GLY A 65 -10.41 7.48 -7.20
N THR A 66 -11.68 7.72 -6.90
CA THR A 66 -12.32 7.26 -5.65
C THR A 66 -13.06 5.93 -5.79
N GLY A 67 -13.15 5.39 -7.01
CA GLY A 67 -14.01 4.25 -7.31
C GLY A 67 -15.52 4.60 -7.28
N LYS A 68 -15.86 5.90 -7.33
CA LYS A 68 -17.26 6.32 -7.48
C LYS A 68 -17.70 6.12 -8.92
N SER A 69 -18.78 5.35 -9.12
CA SER A 69 -19.43 5.18 -10.40
C SER A 69 -20.56 6.19 -10.58
N THR A 70 -20.75 6.65 -11.80
CA THR A 70 -21.94 7.41 -12.23
C THR A 70 -23.15 6.49 -12.45
N GLU A 71 -22.89 5.21 -12.71
CA GLU A 71 -23.93 4.19 -12.87
C GLU A 71 -24.18 3.43 -11.57
N PRO A 72 -25.36 2.81 -11.42
CA PRO A 72 -25.65 2.00 -10.25
C PRO A 72 -24.69 0.82 -10.14
N VAL A 73 -24.03 0.71 -8.98
CA VAL A 73 -23.11 -0.39 -8.68
C VAL A 73 -23.90 -1.62 -8.22
N GLY A 74 -23.57 -2.79 -8.75
CA GLY A 74 -24.14 -4.07 -8.28
C GLY A 74 -23.46 -4.55 -7.00
N CYS A 75 -24.25 -5.08 -6.06
CA CYS A 75 -23.70 -5.74 -4.88
C CYS A 75 -22.92 -7.00 -5.29
N PRO A 76 -21.65 -7.16 -4.91
CA PRO A 76 -20.85 -8.33 -5.31
C PRO A 76 -21.39 -9.65 -4.72
N LYS A 77 -22.24 -9.59 -3.67
CA LYS A 77 -22.82 -10.78 -3.04
C LYS A 77 -24.17 -11.19 -3.60
N CYS A 78 -25.08 -10.26 -3.87
CA CYS A 78 -26.46 -10.57 -4.27
C CYS A 78 -26.87 -9.95 -5.61
N GLY A 79 -25.98 -9.19 -6.29
CA GLY A 79 -26.25 -8.55 -7.57
C GLY A 79 -27.21 -7.34 -7.52
N LYS A 80 -27.88 -7.09 -6.40
CA LYS A 80 -28.81 -5.94 -6.27
C LYS A 80 -28.05 -4.62 -6.38
N LYS A 81 -28.72 -3.62 -6.97
CA LYS A 81 -28.17 -2.26 -7.06
C LYS A 81 -27.98 -1.66 -5.66
N ILE A 82 -26.79 -1.09 -5.42
CA ILE A 82 -26.43 -0.45 -4.17
C ILE A 82 -26.16 1.03 -4.34
N ALA A 83 -26.51 1.82 -3.33
CA ALA A 83 -26.36 3.26 -3.34
C ALA A 83 -25.01 3.68 -2.77
N PHE A 84 -24.46 4.78 -3.33
CA PHE A 84 -23.36 5.50 -2.71
C PHE A 84 -23.81 6.08 -1.37
N VAL A 85 -22.98 5.93 -0.35
CA VAL A 85 -23.27 6.45 0.99
C VAL A 85 -22.42 7.67 1.30
N ARG A 86 -21.10 7.53 1.17
CA ARG A 86 -20.14 8.60 1.50
C ARG A 86 -18.76 8.31 0.95
N TYR A 87 -17.90 9.33 0.98
CA TYR A 87 -16.46 9.13 0.89
C TYR A 87 -15.87 8.78 2.25
N GLN A 88 -14.84 7.95 2.23
CA GLN A 88 -14.06 7.61 3.43
C GLN A 88 -12.60 7.44 3.08
N ARG A 89 -11.72 7.80 4.00
CA ARG A 89 -10.28 7.63 3.85
C ARG A 89 -9.80 6.42 4.63
N LYS A 90 -8.81 5.72 4.09
CA LYS A 90 -8.13 4.60 4.76
C LYS A 90 -6.63 4.88 4.80
N TRP A 91 -6.01 4.69 5.95
CA TRP A 91 -4.57 4.64 6.02
C TRP A 91 -4.09 3.31 5.42
N VAL A 92 -3.12 3.39 4.52
CA VAL A 92 -2.46 2.24 3.92
C VAL A 92 -0.97 2.43 4.07
N GLN A 93 -0.34 1.58 4.86
CA GLN A 93 1.11 1.56 5.02
C GLN A 93 1.73 0.85 3.82
N THR A 94 2.72 1.46 3.20
CA THR A 94 3.42 0.94 2.01
C THR A 94 4.93 0.96 2.24
N LEU A 95 5.71 0.36 1.35
CA LEU A 95 7.18 0.45 1.39
C LEU A 95 7.71 1.88 1.25
N LEU A 96 6.91 2.80 0.72
CA LEU A 96 7.26 4.21 0.58
C LEU A 96 6.75 5.09 1.73
N GLY A 97 6.02 4.50 2.68
CA GLY A 97 5.35 5.18 3.79
C GLY A 97 3.84 5.14 3.69
N ALA A 98 3.16 5.79 4.63
CA ALA A 98 1.71 5.78 4.71
C ALA A 98 1.07 6.71 3.69
N ILE A 99 0.13 6.18 2.91
CA ILE A 99 -0.77 6.93 2.02
C ILE A 99 -2.20 6.92 2.55
N ARG A 100 -3.04 7.80 2.04
CA ARG A 100 -4.41 7.95 2.52
C ARG A 100 -5.42 8.11 1.39
N PRO A 101 -5.69 7.07 0.59
CA PRO A 101 -6.66 7.12 -0.50
C PRO A 101 -8.05 7.50 -0.01
N GLU A 102 -8.73 8.36 -0.76
CA GLU A 102 -10.14 8.64 -0.61
C GLU A 102 -10.97 7.67 -1.44
N ARG A 103 -11.99 7.05 -0.85
CA ARG A 103 -12.70 5.92 -1.46
C ARG A 103 -14.21 6.09 -1.33
N ALA A 104 -14.94 5.80 -2.40
CA ALA A 104 -16.39 5.75 -2.38
C ALA A 104 -16.87 4.48 -1.65
N TYR A 105 -17.71 4.67 -0.63
CA TYR A 105 -18.32 3.61 0.13
C TYR A 105 -19.78 3.42 -0.28
N TYR A 106 -20.14 2.19 -0.57
CA TYR A 106 -21.47 1.73 -0.90
C TYR A 106 -21.97 0.75 0.14
N HIS A 107 -23.28 0.68 0.34
CA HIS A 107 -23.88 -0.24 1.30
C HIS A 107 -25.06 -0.98 0.67
N CYS A 108 -25.10 -2.29 0.86
CA CYS A 108 -26.22 -3.14 0.45
C CYS A 108 -27.16 -3.35 1.63
N ALA A 109 -28.38 -2.83 1.54
CA ALA A 109 -29.40 -2.99 2.58
C ALA A 109 -29.83 -4.46 2.76
N GLU A 110 -29.87 -5.24 1.67
CA GLU A 110 -30.26 -6.64 1.69
C GLU A 110 -29.23 -7.56 2.36
N CYS A 111 -27.97 -7.43 1.96
CA CYS A 111 -26.87 -8.23 2.50
C CYS A 111 -26.25 -7.65 3.77
N ARG A 112 -26.59 -6.39 4.10
CA ARG A 112 -25.99 -5.58 5.18
C ARG A 112 -24.46 -5.50 5.08
N GLN A 113 -23.93 -5.49 3.85
CA GLN A 113 -22.48 -5.43 3.60
C GLN A 113 -22.08 -4.14 2.94
N GLY A 114 -20.92 -3.61 3.36
CA GLY A 114 -20.25 -2.51 2.71
C GLY A 114 -19.45 -2.98 1.50
N HIS A 115 -19.32 -2.10 0.52
CA HIS A 115 -18.52 -2.33 -0.68
C HIS A 115 -17.74 -1.08 -1.02
N VAL A 116 -16.45 -1.23 -1.32
CA VAL A 116 -15.52 -0.16 -1.71
C VAL A 116 -14.84 -0.59 -3.01
N PRO A 117 -15.32 -0.13 -4.18
CA PRO A 117 -14.79 -0.57 -5.47
C PRO A 117 -13.28 -0.31 -5.64
N LEU A 118 -12.79 0.82 -5.13
CA LEU A 118 -11.37 1.17 -5.21
C LEU A 118 -10.48 0.16 -4.46
N ASP A 119 -10.92 -0.38 -3.33
CA ASP A 119 -10.15 -1.39 -2.60
C ASP A 119 -9.93 -2.64 -3.45
N HIS A 120 -10.96 -3.06 -4.16
CA HIS A 120 -10.87 -4.18 -5.07
C HIS A 120 -9.97 -3.89 -6.27
N GLN A 121 -10.07 -2.68 -6.86
CA GLN A 121 -9.25 -2.25 -7.99
C GLN A 121 -7.77 -2.16 -7.64
N LEU A 122 -7.43 -1.67 -6.44
CA LEU A 122 -6.06 -1.51 -5.96
C LEU A 122 -5.52 -2.74 -5.21
N GLY A 123 -6.31 -3.80 -5.09
CA GLY A 123 -5.92 -5.00 -4.33
C GLY A 123 -5.73 -4.72 -2.83
N LEU A 124 -6.43 -3.72 -2.27
CA LEU A 124 -6.35 -3.41 -0.85
C LEU A 124 -7.19 -4.40 -0.04
N GLY A 125 -6.53 -5.13 0.83
CA GLY A 125 -7.19 -6.03 1.78
C GLY A 125 -7.94 -5.29 2.90
N SER A 126 -8.47 -6.06 3.85
CA SER A 126 -9.06 -5.51 5.09
C SER A 126 -8.01 -4.77 5.95
N ASP A 127 -6.77 -5.22 5.88
CA ASP A 127 -5.65 -4.64 6.60
C ASP A 127 -5.18 -3.31 6.03
N SER A 128 -4.40 -2.59 6.83
CA SER A 128 -3.86 -1.29 6.46
C SER A 128 -2.45 -1.39 5.82
N LEU A 129 -2.11 -2.54 5.24
CA LEU A 129 -0.83 -2.78 4.56
C LEU A 129 -1.04 -2.89 3.05
N SER A 130 -0.05 -2.42 2.28
CA SER A 130 0.05 -2.77 0.86
C SER A 130 0.56 -4.21 0.70
N GLY A 131 0.24 -4.86 -0.42
CA GLY A 131 0.69 -6.22 -0.68
C GLY A 131 2.22 -6.36 -0.70
N GLU A 132 2.93 -5.36 -1.22
CA GLU A 132 4.41 -5.34 -1.24
C GLU A 132 5.00 -5.25 0.17
N LEU A 133 4.46 -4.39 1.04
CA LEU A 133 4.91 -4.30 2.43
C LEU A 133 4.60 -5.58 3.20
N GLU A 134 3.42 -6.16 2.98
CA GLU A 134 3.04 -7.43 3.60
C GLU A 134 3.98 -8.57 3.17
N GLN A 135 4.32 -8.64 1.89
CA GLN A 135 5.27 -9.63 1.38
C GLN A 135 6.65 -9.45 1.99
N ALA A 136 7.18 -8.22 2.06
CA ALA A 136 8.45 -7.92 2.70
C ALA A 136 8.44 -8.34 4.18
N LEU A 137 7.37 -8.03 4.91
CA LEU A 137 7.16 -8.39 6.29
C LEU A 137 7.16 -9.92 6.48
N CYS A 138 6.41 -10.66 5.66
CA CYS A 138 6.36 -12.12 5.74
C CYS A 138 7.71 -12.78 5.43
N LEU A 139 8.50 -12.20 4.51
CA LEU A 139 9.86 -12.66 4.23
C LEU A 139 10.79 -12.49 5.42
N LEU A 140 10.66 -11.41 6.18
CA LEU A 140 11.46 -11.17 7.38
C LEU A 140 11.02 -12.08 8.52
N VAL A 141 9.72 -12.16 8.83
CA VAL A 141 9.18 -13.03 9.89
C VAL A 141 9.54 -14.50 9.68
N ALA A 142 9.67 -14.95 8.44
CA ALA A 142 10.12 -16.30 8.14
C ALA A 142 11.60 -16.56 8.50
N ARG A 143 12.38 -15.53 8.89
CA ARG A 143 13.83 -15.60 9.13
C ARG A 143 14.26 -15.06 10.48
N MET A 144 13.44 -14.23 11.14
CA MET A 144 13.78 -13.58 12.38
C MET A 144 12.54 -13.41 13.29
N PRO A 145 12.75 -13.19 14.60
CA PRO A 145 11.67 -12.90 15.53
C PRO A 145 10.84 -11.67 15.16
N LEU A 146 9.59 -11.61 15.60
CA LEU A 146 8.66 -10.51 15.30
C LEU A 146 9.20 -9.15 15.72
N GLU A 147 9.78 -9.06 16.91
CA GLU A 147 10.38 -7.83 17.47
C GLU A 147 11.52 -7.31 16.59
N GLU A 148 12.37 -8.19 16.08
CA GLU A 148 13.47 -7.85 15.18
C GLU A 148 12.96 -7.47 13.79
N THR A 149 11.80 -7.98 13.36
CA THR A 149 11.19 -7.68 12.06
C THR A 149 10.80 -6.21 11.95
N ALA A 150 10.11 -5.65 12.96
CA ALA A 150 9.69 -4.25 12.95
C ALA A 150 10.91 -3.31 12.92
N ASP A 151 11.92 -3.60 13.75
CA ASP A 151 13.17 -2.83 13.80
C ASP A 151 13.95 -2.89 12.46
N THR A 152 14.00 -4.07 11.85
CA THR A 152 14.64 -4.28 10.54
C THR A 152 13.93 -3.50 9.42
N LEU A 153 12.59 -3.51 9.39
CA LEU A 153 11.81 -2.69 8.44
C LEU A 153 12.11 -1.20 8.63
N GLN A 154 12.12 -0.73 9.88
CA GLN A 154 12.45 0.65 10.19
C GLN A 154 13.85 1.04 9.73
N ARG A 155 14.85 0.23 10.04
CA ARG A 155 16.26 0.52 9.69
C ARG A 155 16.53 0.44 8.19
N LEU A 156 16.04 -0.62 7.52
CA LEU A 156 16.35 -0.85 6.11
C LEU A 156 15.41 -0.07 5.17
N LEU A 157 14.12 0.00 5.50
CA LEU A 157 13.10 0.57 4.62
C LEU A 157 12.51 1.87 5.14
N ARG A 158 12.86 2.31 6.36
CA ARG A 158 12.30 3.48 7.03
C ARG A 158 10.77 3.44 7.12
N VAL A 159 10.23 2.23 7.28
CA VAL A 159 8.80 1.98 7.40
C VAL A 159 8.49 1.60 8.84
N GLU A 160 7.66 2.39 9.50
CA GLU A 160 7.19 2.11 10.85
C GLU A 160 5.99 1.18 10.80
N VAL A 161 6.13 0.02 11.43
CA VAL A 161 5.06 -0.96 11.61
C VAL A 161 5.11 -1.44 13.05
N ASP A 162 3.98 -1.41 13.75
CA ASP A 162 3.91 -1.93 15.11
C ASP A 162 3.88 -3.46 15.14
N ASP A 163 4.37 -4.06 16.24
CA ASP A 163 4.50 -5.50 16.40
C ASP A 163 3.17 -6.25 16.26
N ASN A 164 2.07 -5.65 16.71
CA ASN A 164 0.74 -6.25 16.56
C ASN A 164 0.33 -6.33 15.09
N THR A 165 0.71 -5.33 14.28
CA THR A 165 0.45 -5.35 12.84
C THR A 165 1.32 -6.39 12.15
N VAL A 166 2.60 -6.52 12.55
CA VAL A 166 3.51 -7.59 12.09
C VAL A 166 2.92 -8.96 12.41
N GLN A 167 2.51 -9.18 13.66
CA GLN A 167 1.93 -10.44 14.10
C GLN A 167 0.64 -10.79 13.36
N ARG A 168 -0.29 -9.85 13.22
CA ARG A 168 -1.56 -10.08 12.50
C ARG A 168 -1.34 -10.46 11.05
N ALA A 169 -0.45 -9.74 10.35
CA ALA A 169 -0.12 -10.03 8.95
C ALA A 169 0.53 -11.42 8.82
N ALA A 170 1.50 -11.75 9.69
CA ALA A 170 2.17 -13.04 9.69
C ALA A 170 1.20 -14.21 9.93
N LEU A 171 0.31 -14.09 10.91
CA LEU A 171 -0.70 -15.10 11.22
C LEU A 171 -1.70 -15.28 10.07
N ARG A 172 -2.15 -14.19 9.45
CA ARG A 172 -3.08 -14.25 8.33
C ARG A 172 -2.45 -14.93 7.12
N VAL A 173 -1.27 -14.48 6.69
CA VAL A 173 -0.58 -15.07 5.54
C VAL A 173 -0.18 -16.52 5.83
N GLY A 174 0.28 -16.82 7.05
CA GLY A 174 0.59 -18.18 7.48
C GLY A 174 -0.61 -19.12 7.38
N SER A 175 -1.78 -18.69 7.85
CA SER A 175 -3.02 -19.49 7.75
C SER A 175 -3.48 -19.69 6.31
N GLU A 176 -3.36 -18.68 5.45
CA GLU A 176 -3.68 -18.80 4.02
C GLU A 176 -2.74 -19.77 3.30
N LEU A 177 -1.43 -19.72 3.61
CA LEU A 177 -0.45 -20.66 3.06
C LEU A 177 -0.71 -22.09 3.50
N ALA A 178 -0.99 -22.31 4.79
CA ALA A 178 -1.35 -23.63 5.32
C ALA A 178 -2.58 -24.21 4.59
N ALA A 179 -3.64 -23.42 4.47
CA ALA A 179 -4.84 -23.83 3.75
C ALA A 179 -4.60 -24.11 2.25
N ARG A 180 -3.67 -23.39 1.61
CA ARG A 180 -3.26 -23.68 0.22
C ARG A 180 -2.49 -24.98 0.12
N GLN A 181 -1.59 -25.25 1.06
CA GLN A 181 -0.81 -26.49 1.10
C GLN A 181 -1.70 -27.70 1.31
N GLU A 182 -2.66 -27.63 2.24
CA GLU A 182 -3.65 -28.68 2.48
C GLU A 182 -4.46 -28.99 1.21
N ARG A 183 -5.03 -27.96 0.57
CA ARG A 183 -5.75 -28.13 -0.70
C ARG A 183 -4.88 -28.73 -1.81
N ARG A 184 -3.60 -28.36 -1.87
CA ARG A 184 -2.67 -28.93 -2.86
C ARG A 184 -2.37 -30.41 -2.57
N ALA A 185 -2.14 -30.73 -1.31
CA ALA A 185 -1.90 -32.12 -0.87
C ALA A 185 -3.13 -33.00 -1.14
N GLU A 186 -4.32 -32.49 -0.84
CA GLU A 186 -5.57 -33.21 -1.10
C GLU A 186 -5.80 -33.47 -2.59
N ARG A 187 -5.57 -32.47 -3.45
CA ARG A 187 -5.65 -32.64 -4.91
C ARG A 187 -4.63 -33.67 -5.43
N ALA A 188 -3.39 -33.62 -4.93
CA ALA A 188 -2.36 -34.58 -5.30
C ALA A 188 -2.73 -36.00 -4.85
N TRP A 189 -3.29 -36.14 -3.65
CA TRP A 189 -3.80 -37.41 -3.13
C TRP A 189 -4.94 -37.96 -3.97
N GLN A 190 -5.93 -37.12 -4.34
CA GLN A 190 -7.04 -37.53 -5.20
C GLN A 190 -6.57 -37.97 -6.59
N ALA A 191 -5.59 -37.26 -7.17
CA ALA A 191 -5.01 -37.59 -8.47
C ALA A 191 -4.16 -38.90 -8.46
N SER A 192 -3.67 -39.30 -7.29
CA SER A 192 -2.87 -40.54 -7.14
C SER A 192 -3.70 -41.81 -6.89
N LYS A 193 -5.02 -41.69 -6.69
CA LYS A 193 -5.89 -42.84 -6.52
C LYS A 193 -6.07 -43.55 -7.88
N PRO A 194 -5.81 -44.86 -7.94
CA PRO A 194 -6.12 -45.63 -9.14
C PRO A 194 -7.65 -45.61 -9.43
N PRO A 195 -8.01 -45.75 -10.71
CA PRO A 195 -9.43 -45.75 -11.15
C PRO A 195 -10.25 -46.91 -10.56
#